data_f77909724c121809944473dbc41fd131
#
_entry.id   f77909724c121809944473dbc41fd131
#
_cell.length_a   1.000
_cell.length_b   1.000
_cell.length_c   1.000
_cell.angle_alpha   90.00
_cell.angle_beta   90.00
_cell.angle_gamma   90.00
#
_symmetry.space_group_name_H-M   'P 1'
#
loop_
_entity.id
_entity.type
_entity.pdbx_description
1 polymer ?
#
loop_
_entity_poly.entity_id
_entity_poly.type
_entity_poly.pdbx_seq_one_letter_code
_entity_poly.pdbx_strand_id
1 'polypeptide(L)'
;MTELNRRQFVHTAALATTGLALSEARVLAAPGDIQFGYAAITWEGQDRQAIDDVAAVGFKGIQLRTSALPEFGDKPAALKELLAKHRLTMVAFSSGNVRIDPQFEAEDLATHLKHARFVRDVGGKFLQLTDTRPKRELVTADYRRLGRLMTEIGKRTADIGIPVAYHNHMNSIGERPEEVDRVLDATDPRYVRVLLDIAHYQQGSGDPVRAVRKFSDRILFLHIKDVQSPLPGNTGDPMRSYRFVELGRGTVDIKGVFAALNEIKFKGWAIVELDAVPDKARTPKESAVIARTYLEQLGFTV
;
A
#
# COMPACT_ATOMS: atom_id res chain seq x y z
N MET A 1 -26.78 -54.72 -20.73
CA MET A 1 -26.71 -53.24 -20.75
C MET A 1 -27.86 -52.74 -19.90
N THR A 2 -27.58 -52.35 -18.68
CA THR A 2 -28.58 -51.91 -17.68
C THR A 2 -28.75 -50.39 -17.83
N GLU A 3 -29.95 -49.97 -18.25
CA GLU A 3 -30.31 -48.56 -18.37
C GLU A 3 -30.31 -47.87 -16.99
N LEU A 4 -29.56 -46.83 -16.82
CA LEU A 4 -29.58 -45.95 -15.65
C LEU A 4 -30.86 -45.11 -15.64
N ASN A 5 -31.64 -45.27 -14.56
CA ASN A 5 -32.91 -44.58 -14.38
C ASN A 5 -32.71 -43.06 -14.12
N ARG A 6 -33.66 -42.23 -14.54
CA ARG A 6 -33.62 -40.74 -14.47
C ARG A 6 -33.29 -40.17 -13.09
N ARG A 7 -33.59 -40.84 -12.01
CA ARG A 7 -33.24 -40.41 -10.64
C ARG A 7 -31.75 -40.50 -10.32
N GLN A 8 -31.06 -41.50 -10.88
CA GLN A 8 -29.60 -41.66 -10.68
C GLN A 8 -28.80 -40.61 -11.48
N PHE A 9 -29.31 -40.18 -12.64
CA PHE A 9 -28.69 -39.13 -13.43
C PHE A 9 -28.74 -37.74 -12.74
N VAL A 10 -29.87 -37.43 -12.07
CA VAL A 10 -30.01 -36.15 -11.34
C VAL A 10 -29.12 -36.10 -10.10
N HIS A 11 -28.91 -37.23 -9.39
CA HIS A 11 -27.99 -37.27 -8.24
C HIS A 11 -26.50 -37.17 -8.65
N THR A 12 -26.11 -37.70 -9.79
CA THR A 12 -24.74 -37.64 -10.29
C THR A 12 -24.40 -36.22 -10.85
N ALA A 13 -25.39 -35.55 -11.44
CA ALA A 13 -25.24 -34.17 -11.91
C ALA A 13 -25.15 -33.13 -10.76
N ALA A 14 -25.92 -33.36 -9.67
CA ALA A 14 -25.90 -32.46 -8.49
C ALA A 14 -24.62 -32.56 -7.68
N LEU A 15 -23.93 -33.71 -7.68
CA LEU A 15 -22.63 -33.87 -6.99
C LEU A 15 -21.44 -33.29 -7.81
N ALA A 16 -21.57 -33.22 -9.14
CA ALA A 16 -20.53 -32.64 -9.99
C ALA A 16 -20.55 -31.12 -9.98
N THR A 17 -21.70 -30.45 -9.80
CA THR A 17 -21.81 -28.98 -9.77
C THR A 17 -21.43 -28.39 -8.42
N THR A 18 -21.57 -29.10 -7.31
CA THR A 18 -21.12 -28.64 -5.99
C THR A 18 -19.61 -28.79 -5.79
N GLY A 19 -18.95 -29.71 -6.49
CA GLY A 19 -17.49 -29.90 -6.43
C GLY A 19 -16.69 -28.83 -7.17
N LEU A 20 -17.25 -28.24 -8.24
CA LEU A 20 -16.57 -27.19 -9.00
C LEU A 20 -16.67 -25.80 -8.35
N ALA A 21 -17.79 -25.51 -7.68
CA ALA A 21 -17.95 -24.22 -6.99
C ALA A 21 -17.07 -24.06 -5.73
N LEU A 22 -16.64 -25.19 -5.12
CA LEU A 22 -15.75 -25.19 -3.95
C LEU A 22 -14.26 -25.14 -4.31
N SER A 23 -13.87 -25.38 -5.59
CA SER A 23 -12.48 -25.37 -6.02
C SER A 23 -11.97 -23.97 -6.39
N GLU A 24 -12.84 -23.06 -6.84
CA GLU A 24 -12.45 -21.68 -7.17
C GLU A 24 -12.27 -20.78 -5.94
N ALA A 25 -12.98 -21.08 -4.83
CA ALA A 25 -12.85 -20.29 -3.60
C ALA A 25 -11.57 -20.59 -2.80
N ARG A 26 -10.83 -21.65 -3.14
CA ARG A 26 -9.63 -22.09 -2.40
C ARG A 26 -8.30 -21.54 -2.90
N VAL A 27 -8.28 -20.78 -3.99
CA VAL A 27 -7.02 -20.36 -4.64
C VAL A 27 -6.48 -19.01 -4.14
N LEU A 28 -7.26 -18.23 -3.38
CA LEU A 28 -6.89 -16.85 -3.06
C LEU A 28 -6.20 -16.64 -1.71
N ALA A 29 -6.18 -17.61 -0.83
CA ALA A 29 -5.56 -17.45 0.48
C ALA A 29 -4.54 -18.55 0.74
N ALA A 30 -3.25 -18.23 0.68
CA ALA A 30 -2.31 -18.85 1.61
C ALA A 30 -2.52 -18.16 2.96
N PRO A 31 -3.23 -18.81 3.94
CA PRO A 31 -3.48 -18.16 5.21
C PRO A 31 -2.15 -17.99 5.94
N GLY A 32 -1.80 -16.77 6.30
CA GLY A 32 -0.75 -16.47 7.27
C GLY A 32 0.48 -15.73 6.77
N ASP A 33 0.71 -15.59 5.47
CA ASP A 33 1.92 -14.95 4.96
C ASP A 33 1.77 -13.43 4.74
N ILE A 34 0.54 -12.93 4.51
CA ILE A 34 0.25 -11.49 4.35
C ILE A 34 -0.43 -10.97 5.63
N GLN A 35 0.20 -9.97 6.22
CA GLN A 35 -0.35 -9.25 7.38
C GLN A 35 -0.99 -7.94 6.92
N PHE A 36 -2.12 -7.57 7.53
CA PHE A 36 -2.84 -6.37 7.15
C PHE A 36 -2.69 -5.25 8.16
N GLY A 37 -2.56 -4.03 7.63
CA GLY A 37 -2.60 -2.81 8.40
C GLY A 37 -3.46 -1.76 7.69
N TYR A 38 -3.59 -0.59 8.33
CA TYR A 38 -4.32 0.54 7.77
C TYR A 38 -3.50 1.83 7.89
N ALA A 39 -3.58 2.72 6.89
CA ALA A 39 -2.88 3.99 6.89
C ALA A 39 -3.71 5.09 7.57
N ALA A 40 -3.11 5.79 8.53
CA ALA A 40 -3.78 6.81 9.33
C ALA A 40 -4.16 8.09 8.56
N ILE A 41 -3.76 8.20 7.28
CA ILE A 41 -4.07 9.37 6.44
C ILE A 41 -5.57 9.67 6.40
N THR A 42 -6.42 8.66 6.44
CA THR A 42 -7.89 8.78 6.39
C THR A 42 -8.45 9.59 7.56
N TRP A 43 -7.75 9.67 8.70
CA TRP A 43 -8.15 10.44 9.89
C TRP A 43 -7.63 11.89 9.89
N GLU A 44 -7.03 12.36 8.79
CA GLU A 44 -6.64 13.76 8.59
C GLU A 44 -5.79 14.36 9.75
N GLY A 45 -4.88 13.54 10.31
CA GLY A 45 -3.99 13.95 11.40
C GLY A 45 -4.51 13.69 12.82
N GLN A 46 -5.70 13.08 12.96
CA GLN A 46 -6.20 12.61 14.26
C GLN A 46 -5.55 11.24 14.58
N ASP A 47 -4.23 11.21 14.75
CA ASP A 47 -3.43 9.97 14.81
C ASP A 47 -3.81 9.08 16.01
N ARG A 48 -4.18 9.66 17.17
CA ARG A 48 -4.68 8.87 18.31
C ARG A 48 -5.99 8.16 17.98
N GLN A 49 -6.94 8.87 17.37
CA GLN A 49 -8.20 8.28 16.95
C GLN A 49 -7.97 7.21 15.89
N ALA A 50 -7.02 7.43 14.97
CA ALA A 50 -6.64 6.41 13.97
C ALA A 50 -6.13 5.13 14.64
N ILE A 51 -5.26 5.25 15.67
CA ILE A 51 -4.73 4.11 16.44
C ILE A 51 -5.86 3.34 17.11
N ASP A 52 -6.76 4.04 17.81
CA ASP A 52 -7.90 3.44 18.52
C ASP A 52 -8.83 2.72 17.53
N ASP A 53 -9.20 3.35 16.43
CA ASP A 53 -10.15 2.82 15.45
C ASP A 53 -9.57 1.65 14.65
N VAL A 54 -8.31 1.75 14.18
CA VAL A 54 -7.62 0.69 13.42
C VAL A 54 -7.51 -0.58 14.27
N ALA A 55 -7.16 -0.44 15.56
CA ALA A 55 -7.12 -1.55 16.49
C ALA A 55 -8.52 -2.13 16.75
N ALA A 56 -9.52 -1.28 16.97
CA ALA A 56 -10.91 -1.71 17.22
C ALA A 56 -11.53 -2.42 16.01
N VAL A 57 -11.15 -2.03 14.79
CA VAL A 57 -11.56 -2.72 13.56
C VAL A 57 -10.86 -4.08 13.42
N GLY A 58 -9.68 -4.30 14.03
CA GLY A 58 -9.00 -5.60 14.10
C GLY A 58 -7.72 -5.70 13.28
N PHE A 59 -7.31 -4.65 12.56
CA PHE A 59 -6.03 -4.62 11.87
C PHE A 59 -4.87 -4.82 12.85
N LYS A 60 -3.77 -5.41 12.38
CA LYS A 60 -2.58 -5.71 13.20
C LYS A 60 -1.46 -4.70 13.00
N GLY A 61 -1.55 -3.89 11.95
CA GLY A 61 -0.57 -2.86 11.62
C GLY A 61 -1.20 -1.51 11.39
N ILE A 62 -0.40 -0.47 11.58
CA ILE A 62 -0.75 0.90 11.25
C ILE A 62 0.42 1.55 10.52
N GLN A 63 0.11 2.39 9.54
CA GLN A 63 1.06 3.31 8.96
C GLN A 63 0.74 4.72 9.46
N LEU A 64 1.70 5.33 10.12
CA LEU A 64 1.63 6.72 10.56
C LEU A 64 2.38 7.64 9.59
N ARG A 65 2.22 8.93 9.77
CA ARG A 65 2.84 9.96 8.94
C ARG A 65 3.33 11.13 9.79
N THR A 66 3.90 12.14 9.14
CA THR A 66 4.46 13.33 9.81
C THR A 66 3.48 14.09 10.70
N SER A 67 2.16 13.90 10.51
CA SER A 67 1.13 14.43 11.44
C SER A 67 1.28 13.96 12.89
N ALA A 68 1.89 12.79 13.10
CA ALA A 68 2.12 12.26 14.44
C ALA A 68 3.32 12.93 15.17
N LEU A 69 4.20 13.62 14.46
CA LEU A 69 5.42 14.20 15.04
C LEU A 69 5.17 15.35 16.04
N PRO A 70 4.20 16.25 15.84
CA PRO A 70 3.91 17.29 16.83
C PRO A 70 3.62 16.73 18.23
N GLU A 71 2.98 15.57 18.31
CA GLU A 71 2.66 14.94 19.58
C GLU A 71 3.73 13.98 20.07
N PHE A 72 4.29 13.17 19.19
CA PHE A 72 5.13 12.01 19.54
C PHE A 72 6.61 12.15 19.12
N GLY A 73 6.97 13.17 18.33
CA GLY A 73 8.31 13.29 17.73
C GLY A 73 9.43 13.29 18.79
N ASP A 74 9.21 13.95 19.91
CA ASP A 74 10.15 13.97 21.04
C ASP A 74 9.78 12.95 22.15
N LYS A 75 8.75 12.12 21.91
CA LYS A 75 8.21 11.14 22.86
C LYS A 75 7.96 9.78 22.20
N PRO A 76 8.94 9.20 21.50
CA PRO A 76 8.73 7.94 20.77
C PRO A 76 8.34 6.77 21.70
N ALA A 77 8.79 6.77 22.96
CA ALA A 77 8.41 5.77 23.95
C ALA A 77 6.90 5.81 24.25
N ALA A 78 6.30 6.98 24.35
CA ALA A 78 4.86 7.12 24.58
C ALA A 78 4.02 6.57 23.42
N LEU A 79 4.46 6.79 22.16
CA LEU A 79 3.82 6.18 21.01
C LEU A 79 4.00 4.65 21.00
N LYS A 80 5.19 4.17 21.33
CA LYS A 80 5.46 2.74 21.45
C LYS A 80 4.54 2.05 22.46
N GLU A 81 4.36 2.65 23.64
CA GLU A 81 3.45 2.14 24.68
C GLU A 81 1.99 2.17 24.20
N LEU A 82 1.57 3.24 23.54
CA LEU A 82 0.22 3.36 22.99
C LEU A 82 -0.06 2.26 21.96
N LEU A 83 0.86 2.05 21.02
CA LEU A 83 0.75 0.98 20.01
C LEU A 83 0.75 -0.42 20.65
N ALA A 84 1.59 -0.64 21.64
CA ALA A 84 1.64 -1.90 22.39
C ALA A 84 0.33 -2.19 23.13
N LYS A 85 -0.27 -1.17 23.79
CA LYS A 85 -1.59 -1.27 24.43
C LYS A 85 -2.67 -1.74 23.44
N HIS A 86 -2.60 -1.27 22.20
CA HIS A 86 -3.53 -1.62 21.14
C HIS A 86 -3.11 -2.86 20.33
N ARG A 87 -1.96 -3.47 20.66
CA ARG A 87 -1.38 -4.62 19.92
C ARG A 87 -1.17 -4.33 18.43
N LEU A 88 -0.83 -3.08 18.12
CA LEU A 88 -0.52 -2.63 16.76
C LEU A 88 0.98 -2.58 16.53
N THR A 89 1.40 -2.99 15.34
CA THR A 89 2.73 -2.74 14.82
C THR A 89 2.73 -1.47 13.99
N MET A 90 3.63 -0.51 14.25
CA MET A 90 3.89 0.55 13.29
C MET A 90 4.65 -0.04 12.10
N VAL A 91 3.92 -0.34 11.02
CA VAL A 91 4.51 -1.00 9.84
C VAL A 91 5.37 -0.04 9.06
N ALA A 92 4.88 1.17 8.85
CA ALA A 92 5.60 2.18 8.11
C ALA A 92 5.34 3.58 8.66
N PHE A 93 6.26 4.47 8.35
CA PHE A 93 6.11 5.90 8.59
C PHE A 93 6.29 6.65 7.27
N SER A 94 5.25 7.39 6.85
CA SER A 94 5.31 8.26 5.68
C SER A 94 6.13 9.49 5.99
N SER A 95 7.37 9.50 5.47
CA SER A 95 8.38 10.51 5.79
C SER A 95 8.26 11.77 4.93
N GLY A 96 7.42 11.72 3.88
CA GLY A 96 7.24 12.84 2.95
C GLY A 96 8.10 12.70 1.69
N ASN A 97 8.27 13.83 1.00
CA ASN A 97 8.82 13.88 -0.33
C ASN A 97 10.33 14.10 -0.35
N VAL A 98 11.01 13.43 -1.27
CA VAL A 98 12.37 13.73 -1.71
C VAL A 98 12.31 14.73 -2.86
N ARG A 99 13.00 15.88 -2.71
CA ARG A 99 13.01 16.97 -3.68
C ARG A 99 14.30 16.92 -4.50
N ILE A 100 14.16 16.94 -5.82
CA ILE A 100 15.33 16.86 -6.72
C ILE A 100 16.09 18.19 -6.88
N ASP A 101 15.56 19.30 -6.39
CA ASP A 101 16.28 20.58 -6.41
C ASP A 101 17.48 20.53 -5.45
N PRO A 102 18.70 20.91 -5.92
CA PRO A 102 19.91 20.85 -5.11
C PRO A 102 19.86 21.57 -3.77
N GLN A 103 19.11 22.65 -3.69
CA GLN A 103 19.00 23.44 -2.46
C GLN A 103 18.39 22.67 -1.29
N PHE A 104 17.59 21.64 -1.57
CA PHE A 104 16.90 20.84 -0.54
C PHE A 104 17.65 19.56 -0.14
N GLU A 105 18.74 19.20 -0.81
CA GLU A 105 19.41 17.91 -0.60
C GLU A 105 19.83 17.71 0.86
N ALA A 106 20.48 18.68 1.46
CA ALA A 106 20.94 18.57 2.84
C ALA A 106 19.79 18.46 3.85
N GLU A 107 18.72 19.23 3.62
CA GLU A 107 17.52 19.23 4.45
C GLU A 107 16.79 17.89 4.35
N ASP A 108 16.57 17.35 3.14
CA ASP A 108 15.90 16.08 2.91
C ASP A 108 16.67 14.93 3.56
N LEU A 109 17.99 14.87 3.36
CA LEU A 109 18.84 13.85 4.00
C LEU A 109 18.74 13.90 5.52
N ALA A 110 18.77 15.08 6.14
CA ALA A 110 18.66 15.25 7.58
C ALA A 110 17.26 14.86 8.08
N THR A 111 16.22 15.30 7.38
CA THR A 111 14.82 15.06 7.73
C THR A 111 14.47 13.58 7.70
N HIS A 112 14.78 12.90 6.60
CA HIS A 112 14.46 11.48 6.47
C HIS A 112 15.26 10.61 7.43
N LEU A 113 16.51 10.97 7.76
CA LEU A 113 17.28 10.29 8.79
C LEU A 113 16.71 10.52 10.19
N LYS A 114 16.23 11.74 10.50
CA LYS A 114 15.52 12.04 11.76
C LYS A 114 14.26 11.16 11.88
N HIS A 115 13.47 11.09 10.82
CA HIS A 115 12.27 10.26 10.79
C HIS A 115 12.58 8.75 10.92
N ALA A 116 13.64 8.27 10.31
CA ALA A 116 14.07 6.89 10.46
C ALA A 116 14.49 6.56 11.90
N ARG A 117 15.17 7.49 12.60
CA ARG A 117 15.47 7.33 14.04
C ARG A 117 14.19 7.25 14.86
N PHE A 118 13.22 8.11 14.59
CA PHE A 118 11.90 8.05 15.23
C PHE A 118 11.23 6.68 15.01
N VAL A 119 11.22 6.17 13.75
CA VAL A 119 10.70 4.83 13.44
C VAL A 119 11.38 3.75 14.28
N ARG A 120 12.72 3.76 14.34
CA ARG A 120 13.50 2.82 15.17
C ARG A 120 13.12 2.91 16.63
N ASP A 121 13.03 4.11 17.18
CA ASP A 121 12.81 4.34 18.61
C ASP A 121 11.38 3.94 19.05
N VAL A 122 10.40 4.10 18.17
CA VAL A 122 9.04 3.56 18.34
C VAL A 122 9.02 2.04 18.21
N GLY A 123 9.97 1.43 17.49
CA GLY A 123 9.98 0.00 17.15
C GLY A 123 9.21 -0.30 15.86
N GLY A 124 9.07 0.69 14.98
CA GLY A 124 8.48 0.55 13.66
C GLY A 124 9.40 -0.18 12.67
N LYS A 125 8.88 -0.51 11.49
CA LYS A 125 9.58 -1.40 10.54
C LYS A 125 10.20 -0.66 9.36
N PHE A 126 9.47 0.24 8.70
CA PHE A 126 9.85 0.78 7.40
C PHE A 126 9.69 2.30 7.33
N LEU A 127 10.52 2.93 6.50
CA LEU A 127 10.38 4.33 6.12
C LEU A 127 9.84 4.42 4.68
N GLN A 128 8.71 5.09 4.48
CA GLN A 128 8.17 5.39 3.17
C GLN A 128 8.67 6.74 2.68
N LEU A 129 9.11 6.80 1.43
CA LEU A 129 9.46 8.01 0.70
C LEU A 129 8.58 8.16 -0.54
N THR A 130 8.11 9.36 -0.78
CA THR A 130 7.58 9.82 -2.06
C THR A 130 8.54 10.84 -2.68
N ASP A 131 8.13 11.48 -3.75
CA ASP A 131 8.90 12.56 -4.37
C ASP A 131 8.00 13.73 -4.78
N THR A 132 8.63 14.83 -5.19
CA THR A 132 7.94 16.00 -5.72
C THR A 132 8.26 16.17 -7.20
N ARG A 133 7.23 16.08 -8.05
CA ARG A 133 7.35 16.37 -9.48
C ARG A 133 7.59 17.86 -9.71
N PRO A 134 8.64 18.26 -10.45
CA PRO A 134 8.86 19.66 -10.80
C PRO A 134 7.80 20.16 -11.79
N LYS A 135 7.52 21.46 -11.78
CA LYS A 135 6.56 22.11 -12.71
C LYS A 135 7.13 22.32 -14.12
N ARG A 136 7.90 21.38 -14.61
CA ARG A 136 8.49 21.36 -15.95
C ARG A 136 8.56 19.93 -16.45
N GLU A 137 8.83 19.73 -17.71
CA GLU A 137 9.09 18.40 -18.26
C GLU A 137 10.28 17.74 -17.57
N LEU A 138 10.13 16.42 -17.37
CA LEU A 138 11.17 15.59 -16.75
C LEU A 138 12.23 15.23 -17.79
N VAL A 139 13.48 15.30 -17.38
CA VAL A 139 14.61 14.83 -18.16
C VAL A 139 15.30 13.65 -17.46
N THR A 140 16.13 12.91 -18.19
CA THR A 140 16.85 11.74 -17.63
C THR A 140 17.65 12.06 -16.37
N ALA A 141 18.19 13.28 -16.27
CA ALA A 141 18.94 13.73 -15.10
C ALA A 141 18.08 13.80 -13.82
N ASP A 142 16.77 14.05 -13.95
CA ASP A 142 15.86 14.12 -12.79
C ASP A 142 15.70 12.75 -12.13
N TYR A 143 15.49 11.70 -12.91
CA TYR A 143 15.41 10.32 -12.42
C TYR A 143 16.71 9.87 -11.75
N ARG A 144 17.85 10.17 -12.40
CA ARG A 144 19.18 9.85 -11.83
C ARG A 144 19.41 10.57 -10.51
N ARG A 145 19.00 11.83 -10.43
CA ARG A 145 19.14 12.61 -9.21
C ARG A 145 18.26 12.08 -8.10
N LEU A 146 16.98 11.83 -8.39
CA LEU A 146 16.05 11.22 -7.43
C LEU A 146 16.58 9.87 -6.92
N GLY A 147 16.99 8.99 -7.83
CA GLY A 147 17.54 7.67 -7.48
C GLY A 147 18.79 7.75 -6.61
N ARG A 148 19.70 8.68 -6.91
CA ARG A 148 20.89 8.95 -6.08
C ARG A 148 20.51 9.41 -4.68
N LEU A 149 19.60 10.37 -4.54
CA LEU A 149 19.15 10.89 -3.25
C LEU A 149 18.48 9.80 -2.41
N MET A 150 17.54 9.06 -3.00
CA MET A 150 16.87 7.95 -2.31
C MET A 150 17.87 6.86 -1.89
N THR A 151 18.84 6.54 -2.73
CA THR A 151 19.90 5.58 -2.39
C THR A 151 20.74 6.07 -1.22
N GLU A 152 21.09 7.35 -1.18
CA GLU A 152 21.85 7.93 -0.07
C GLU A 152 21.05 7.94 1.24
N ILE A 153 19.75 8.28 1.19
CA ILE A 153 18.85 8.14 2.34
C ILE A 153 18.81 6.68 2.78
N GLY A 154 18.59 5.75 1.84
CA GLY A 154 18.48 4.32 2.13
C GLY A 154 19.75 3.73 2.78
N LYS A 155 20.96 4.15 2.35
CA LYS A 155 22.22 3.78 3.00
C LYS A 155 22.25 4.22 4.46
N ARG A 156 21.98 5.50 4.72
CA ARG A 156 22.02 6.07 6.08
C ARG A 156 20.97 5.47 7.01
N THR A 157 19.81 5.12 6.48
CA THR A 157 18.74 4.49 7.28
C THR A 157 18.99 3.01 7.51
N ALA A 158 19.67 2.31 6.58
CA ALA A 158 20.09 0.93 6.74
C ALA A 158 21.11 0.78 7.90
N ASP A 159 22.00 1.76 8.10
CA ASP A 159 22.96 1.77 9.22
C ASP A 159 22.27 1.78 10.59
N ILE A 160 21.03 2.20 10.66
CA ILE A 160 20.20 2.19 11.88
C ILE A 160 19.08 1.15 11.85
N GLY A 161 19.11 0.25 10.86
CA GLY A 161 18.20 -0.90 10.77
C GLY A 161 16.82 -0.58 10.21
N ILE A 162 16.62 0.56 9.52
CA ILE A 162 15.33 0.97 8.96
C ILE A 162 15.38 0.94 7.42
N PRO A 163 14.78 -0.08 6.80
CA PRO A 163 14.65 -0.14 5.34
C PRO A 163 13.76 0.97 4.78
N VAL A 164 14.11 1.43 3.58
CA VAL A 164 13.38 2.46 2.83
C VAL A 164 12.58 1.83 1.69
N ALA A 165 11.35 2.28 1.51
CA ALA A 165 10.53 1.99 0.34
C ALA A 165 10.16 3.26 -0.42
N TYR A 166 10.39 3.24 -1.73
CA TYR A 166 9.86 4.23 -2.66
C TYR A 166 8.39 3.94 -2.92
N HIS A 167 7.54 4.94 -2.77
CA HIS A 167 6.10 4.90 -3.02
C HIS A 167 5.78 5.58 -4.36
N ASN A 168 5.31 4.81 -5.35
CA ASN A 168 4.81 5.35 -6.61
C ASN A 168 3.50 6.11 -6.36
N HIS A 169 3.38 7.33 -6.87
CA HIS A 169 2.26 8.20 -6.54
C HIS A 169 1.83 9.05 -7.74
N MET A 170 0.52 9.32 -7.86
CA MET A 170 0.03 10.31 -8.81
C MET A 170 0.63 11.68 -8.52
N ASN A 171 0.93 12.44 -9.57
CA ASN A 171 1.59 13.75 -9.50
C ASN A 171 3.03 13.74 -8.95
N SER A 172 3.66 12.57 -8.86
CA SER A 172 5.09 12.40 -8.54
C SER A 172 5.93 12.20 -9.80
N ILE A 173 7.26 12.12 -9.67
CA ILE A 173 8.18 11.79 -10.77
C ILE A 173 7.91 10.36 -11.29
N GLY A 174 7.56 9.43 -10.40
CA GLY A 174 7.14 8.07 -10.76
C GLY A 174 5.63 7.93 -10.81
N GLU A 175 4.94 8.72 -11.63
CA GLU A 175 3.51 8.65 -11.81
C GLU A 175 3.11 7.54 -12.78
N ARG A 176 3.82 7.41 -13.91
CA ARG A 176 3.55 6.41 -14.95
C ARG A 176 4.44 5.18 -14.79
N PRO A 177 4.01 4.00 -15.31
CA PRO A 177 4.81 2.78 -15.20
C PRO A 177 6.26 2.94 -15.67
N GLU A 178 6.48 3.58 -16.83
CA GLU A 178 7.81 3.82 -17.36
C GLU A 178 8.63 4.82 -16.53
N GLU A 179 7.97 5.73 -15.84
CA GLU A 179 8.61 6.66 -14.90
C GLU A 179 9.01 5.94 -13.61
N VAL A 180 8.13 5.05 -13.08
CA VAL A 180 8.47 4.18 -11.95
C VAL A 180 9.70 3.33 -12.28
N ASP A 181 9.75 2.75 -13.47
CA ASP A 181 10.91 1.98 -13.93
C ASP A 181 12.19 2.83 -13.88
N ARG A 182 12.16 4.02 -14.48
CA ARG A 182 13.32 4.92 -14.50
C ARG A 182 13.80 5.34 -13.11
N VAL A 183 12.86 5.56 -12.17
CA VAL A 183 13.22 5.85 -10.77
C VAL A 183 13.89 4.64 -10.14
N LEU A 184 13.31 3.45 -10.29
CA LEU A 184 13.85 2.23 -9.68
C LEU A 184 15.18 1.83 -10.28
N ASP A 185 15.36 1.97 -11.60
CA ASP A 185 16.63 1.70 -12.30
C ASP A 185 17.75 2.67 -11.85
N ALA A 186 17.37 3.87 -11.42
CA ALA A 186 18.30 4.87 -10.90
C ALA A 186 18.64 4.66 -9.40
N THR A 187 17.96 3.73 -8.71
CA THR A 187 18.21 3.43 -7.28
C THR A 187 19.05 2.16 -7.11
N ASP A 188 19.80 2.09 -6.00
CA ASP A 188 20.44 0.85 -5.59
C ASP A 188 19.42 -0.07 -4.90
N PRO A 189 19.13 -1.29 -5.45
CA PRO A 189 18.12 -2.21 -4.90
C PRO A 189 18.44 -2.75 -3.50
N ARG A 190 19.68 -2.64 -3.06
CA ARG A 190 20.08 -3.03 -1.70
C ARG A 190 19.54 -2.07 -0.64
N TYR A 191 19.34 -0.81 -1.00
CA TYR A 191 19.00 0.28 -0.08
C TYR A 191 17.62 0.86 -0.30
N VAL A 192 17.06 0.76 -1.52
CA VAL A 192 15.73 1.27 -1.86
C VAL A 192 14.88 0.15 -2.41
N ARG A 193 13.84 -0.19 -1.68
CA ARG A 193 12.82 -1.17 -2.07
C ARG A 193 11.59 -0.44 -2.60
N VAL A 194 10.52 -1.18 -2.90
CA VAL A 194 9.26 -0.63 -3.42
C VAL A 194 8.15 -0.80 -2.40
N LEU A 195 7.45 0.28 -2.12
CA LEU A 195 6.08 0.26 -1.67
C LEU A 195 5.21 0.40 -2.93
N LEU A 196 4.65 -0.69 -3.40
CA LEU A 196 3.76 -0.66 -4.56
C LEU A 196 2.35 -0.24 -4.13
N ASP A 197 1.94 0.97 -4.51
CA ASP A 197 0.54 1.38 -4.42
C ASP A 197 -0.17 0.99 -5.71
N ILE A 198 -1.11 0.06 -5.58
CA ILE A 198 -1.80 -0.57 -6.72
C ILE A 198 -2.78 0.37 -7.41
N ALA A 199 -3.41 1.30 -6.68
CA ALA A 199 -4.35 2.25 -7.24
C ALA A 199 -3.64 3.43 -7.90
N HIS A 200 -2.59 3.96 -7.32
CA HIS A 200 -1.76 4.97 -7.97
C HIS A 200 -1.11 4.42 -9.24
N TYR A 201 -0.65 3.16 -9.21
CA TYR A 201 -0.07 2.52 -10.40
C TYR A 201 -1.09 2.35 -11.53
N GLN A 202 -2.31 1.90 -11.21
CA GLN A 202 -3.40 1.80 -12.20
C GLN A 202 -3.79 3.18 -12.72
N GLN A 203 -3.92 4.17 -11.84
CA GLN A 203 -4.29 5.54 -12.23
C GLN A 203 -3.22 6.19 -13.12
N GLY A 204 -1.96 5.83 -12.94
CA GLY A 204 -0.85 6.16 -13.84
C GLY A 204 -0.83 5.38 -15.17
N SER A 205 -1.91 4.66 -15.48
CA SER A 205 -2.09 3.82 -16.67
C SER A 205 -1.30 2.50 -16.65
N GLY A 206 -0.93 2.02 -15.47
CA GLY A 206 -0.28 0.73 -15.29
C GLY A 206 -1.26 -0.40 -15.00
N ASP A 207 -0.76 -1.63 -15.11
CA ASP A 207 -1.44 -2.86 -14.69
C ASP A 207 -0.83 -3.31 -13.35
N PRO A 208 -1.55 -3.19 -12.22
CA PRO A 208 -1.01 -3.52 -10.90
C PRO A 208 -0.73 -5.03 -10.74
N VAL A 209 -1.45 -5.90 -11.43
CA VAL A 209 -1.23 -7.35 -11.40
C VAL A 209 0.12 -7.69 -12.04
N ARG A 210 0.41 -7.07 -13.19
CA ARG A 210 1.74 -7.20 -13.84
C ARG A 210 2.84 -6.56 -13.01
N ALA A 211 2.56 -5.42 -12.36
CA ALA A 211 3.53 -4.73 -11.51
C ALA A 211 4.00 -5.60 -10.33
N VAL A 212 3.10 -6.34 -9.69
CA VAL A 212 3.45 -7.30 -8.62
C VAL A 212 4.48 -8.31 -9.11
N ARG A 213 4.26 -8.92 -10.28
CA ARG A 213 5.21 -9.87 -10.86
C ARG A 213 6.53 -9.21 -11.24
N LYS A 214 6.45 -8.04 -11.87
CA LYS A 214 7.61 -7.28 -12.34
C LYS A 214 8.54 -6.86 -11.21
N PHE A 215 7.98 -6.39 -10.09
CA PHE A 215 8.75 -5.89 -8.95
C PHE A 215 8.89 -6.90 -7.81
N SER A 216 8.69 -8.20 -8.10
CA SER A 216 8.62 -9.27 -7.10
C SER A 216 9.80 -9.31 -6.13
N ASP A 217 11.02 -9.05 -6.59
CA ASP A 217 12.25 -9.00 -5.81
C ASP A 217 12.50 -7.64 -5.12
N ARG A 218 11.71 -6.62 -5.47
CA ARG A 218 11.84 -5.26 -4.96
C ARG A 218 10.74 -4.86 -3.98
N ILE A 219 9.58 -5.53 -3.97
CA ILE A 219 8.45 -5.18 -3.09
C ILE A 219 8.85 -5.40 -1.63
N LEU A 220 8.74 -4.35 -0.82
CA LEU A 220 8.91 -4.39 0.63
C LEU A 220 7.58 -4.56 1.33
N PHE A 221 6.59 -3.78 0.93
CA PHE A 221 5.20 -3.87 1.34
C PHE A 221 4.29 -3.20 0.29
N LEU A 222 2.99 -3.30 0.44
CA LEU A 222 2.03 -2.76 -0.52
C LEU A 222 1.06 -1.78 0.14
N HIS A 223 0.58 -0.80 -0.65
CA HIS A 223 -0.69 -0.16 -0.40
C HIS A 223 -1.77 -0.89 -1.21
N ILE A 224 -2.76 -1.41 -0.50
CA ILE A 224 -3.99 -1.94 -1.07
C ILE A 224 -5.00 -0.82 -1.04
N LYS A 225 -5.27 -0.28 -2.21
CA LYS A 225 -6.06 0.92 -2.43
C LYS A 225 -6.94 0.73 -3.64
N ASP A 226 -8.09 1.35 -3.68
CA ASP A 226 -9.01 1.25 -4.80
C ASP A 226 -9.34 2.64 -5.37
N VAL A 227 -9.61 2.68 -6.66
CA VAL A 227 -9.84 3.94 -7.38
C VAL A 227 -11.04 3.82 -8.31
N GLN A 228 -11.90 4.82 -8.28
CA GLN A 228 -12.95 5.02 -9.28
C GLN A 228 -12.42 5.99 -10.34
N SER A 229 -12.28 5.52 -11.56
CA SER A 229 -11.77 6.30 -12.70
C SER A 229 -12.29 5.71 -14.03
N PRO A 230 -12.68 6.54 -15.01
CA PRO A 230 -12.96 7.99 -14.83
C PRO A 230 -14.19 8.22 -13.98
N LEU A 231 -14.32 9.42 -13.41
CA LEU A 231 -15.54 9.80 -12.69
C LEU A 231 -16.71 9.96 -13.67
N PRO A 232 -17.95 9.60 -13.26
CA PRO A 232 -19.13 9.74 -14.10
C PRO A 232 -19.31 11.19 -14.61
N GLY A 233 -19.62 11.32 -15.89
CA GLY A 233 -19.84 12.64 -16.54
C GLY A 233 -18.57 13.40 -16.90
N ASN A 234 -17.40 12.88 -16.63
CA ASN A 234 -16.15 13.52 -17.06
C ASN A 234 -15.85 13.23 -18.53
N THR A 235 -15.55 14.29 -19.29
CA THR A 235 -15.17 14.24 -20.71
C THR A 235 -13.70 14.63 -20.93
N GLY A 236 -12.96 14.92 -19.85
CA GLY A 236 -11.54 15.29 -19.88
C GLY A 236 -10.59 14.11 -19.77
N ASP A 237 -9.34 14.40 -19.42
CA ASP A 237 -8.29 13.38 -19.24
C ASP A 237 -8.67 12.39 -18.13
N PRO A 238 -8.86 11.10 -18.45
CA PRO A 238 -9.17 10.06 -17.46
C PRO A 238 -8.13 9.98 -16.33
N MET A 239 -6.85 10.23 -16.61
CA MET A 239 -5.81 10.23 -15.59
C MET A 239 -6.01 11.29 -14.50
N ARG A 240 -6.75 12.36 -14.80
CA ARG A 240 -7.02 13.46 -13.86
C ARG A 240 -8.45 13.40 -13.31
N SER A 241 -9.26 12.45 -13.76
CA SER A 241 -10.65 12.28 -13.37
C SER A 241 -10.83 11.01 -12.53
N TYR A 242 -10.46 11.09 -11.27
CA TYR A 242 -10.52 9.96 -10.36
C TYR A 242 -10.78 10.40 -8.92
N ARG A 243 -11.20 9.44 -8.11
CA ARG A 243 -11.18 9.51 -6.65
C ARG A 243 -10.83 8.15 -6.07
N PHE A 244 -10.12 8.14 -4.96
CA PHE A 244 -9.94 6.92 -4.19
C PHE A 244 -11.21 6.59 -3.42
N VAL A 245 -11.51 5.30 -3.33
CA VAL A 245 -12.72 4.77 -2.70
C VAL A 245 -12.37 3.60 -1.81
N GLU A 246 -13.31 3.18 -0.96
CA GLU A 246 -13.14 1.98 -0.14
C GLU A 246 -12.94 0.73 -1.03
N LEU A 247 -12.20 -0.24 -0.53
CA LEU A 247 -11.88 -1.48 -1.25
C LEU A 247 -13.14 -2.16 -1.78
N GLY A 248 -13.09 -2.61 -3.03
CA GLY A 248 -14.19 -3.25 -3.74
C GLY A 248 -15.23 -2.30 -4.32
N ARG A 249 -15.03 -0.98 -4.20
CA ARG A 249 -15.92 0.05 -4.77
C ARG A 249 -15.33 0.78 -5.97
N GLY A 250 -14.11 0.45 -6.34
CA GLY A 250 -13.41 0.99 -7.49
C GLY A 250 -13.24 -0.01 -8.61
N THR A 251 -12.18 0.17 -9.38
CA THR A 251 -11.90 -0.60 -10.59
C THR A 251 -10.59 -1.38 -10.55
N VAL A 252 -9.86 -1.34 -9.42
CA VAL A 252 -8.60 -2.08 -9.29
C VAL A 252 -8.88 -3.59 -9.21
N ASP A 253 -8.18 -4.39 -9.98
CA ASP A 253 -8.25 -5.85 -9.87
C ASP A 253 -7.49 -6.35 -8.63
N ILE A 254 -8.05 -6.06 -7.46
CA ILE A 254 -7.48 -6.45 -6.16
C ILE A 254 -7.35 -7.98 -6.04
N LYS A 255 -8.31 -8.73 -6.60
CA LYS A 255 -8.25 -10.20 -6.62
C LYS A 255 -7.05 -10.70 -7.43
N GLY A 256 -6.85 -10.15 -8.61
CA GLY A 256 -5.68 -10.46 -9.45
C GLY A 256 -4.36 -10.06 -8.79
N VAL A 257 -4.32 -8.93 -8.06
CA VAL A 257 -3.15 -8.52 -7.28
C VAL A 257 -2.82 -9.57 -6.20
N PHE A 258 -3.79 -10.04 -5.42
CA PHE A 258 -3.55 -11.07 -4.40
C PHE A 258 -3.19 -12.43 -5.02
N ALA A 259 -3.75 -12.78 -6.18
CA ALA A 259 -3.34 -13.97 -6.92
C ALA A 259 -1.87 -13.87 -7.35
N ALA A 260 -1.44 -12.72 -7.90
CA ALA A 260 -0.05 -12.49 -8.26
C ALA A 260 0.90 -12.49 -7.04
N LEU A 261 0.48 -11.93 -5.90
CA LEU A 261 1.24 -12.01 -4.64
C LEU A 261 1.44 -13.45 -4.17
N ASN A 262 0.42 -14.30 -4.32
CA ASN A 262 0.52 -15.73 -4.03
C ASN A 262 1.48 -16.46 -4.99
N GLU A 263 1.42 -16.16 -6.29
CA GLU A 263 2.34 -16.72 -7.29
C GLU A 263 3.81 -16.44 -6.96
N ILE A 264 4.13 -15.21 -6.56
CA ILE A 264 5.49 -14.81 -6.18
C ILE A 264 5.84 -15.20 -4.73
N LYS A 265 4.92 -15.86 -4.01
CA LYS A 265 5.08 -16.27 -2.61
C LYS A 265 5.43 -15.10 -1.68
N PHE A 266 4.79 -13.95 -1.90
CA PHE A 266 5.02 -12.76 -1.09
C PHE A 266 4.66 -13.01 0.36
N LYS A 267 5.55 -12.58 1.26
CA LYS A 267 5.38 -12.60 2.72
C LYS A 267 5.66 -11.22 3.27
N GLY A 268 4.67 -10.61 3.89
CA GLY A 268 4.87 -9.26 4.41
C GLY A 268 3.58 -8.51 4.69
N TRP A 269 3.65 -7.19 4.57
CA TRP A 269 2.55 -6.30 4.91
C TRP A 269 1.81 -5.78 3.68
N ALA A 270 0.50 -5.78 3.78
CA ALA A 270 -0.41 -5.10 2.87
C ALA A 270 -1.19 -4.05 3.69
N ILE A 271 -0.93 -2.78 3.43
CA ILE A 271 -1.54 -1.67 4.15
C ILE A 271 -2.72 -1.17 3.33
N VAL A 272 -3.91 -1.22 3.89
CA VAL A 272 -5.06 -0.54 3.28
C VAL A 272 -4.85 0.97 3.39
N GLU A 273 -5.01 1.67 2.27
CA GLU A 273 -4.94 3.13 2.27
C GLU A 273 -6.17 3.73 1.58
N LEU A 274 -6.72 4.75 2.20
CA LEU A 274 -7.79 5.59 1.68
C LEU A 274 -7.45 7.05 2.06
N ASP A 275 -7.19 7.91 1.06
CA ASP A 275 -6.71 9.28 1.33
C ASP A 275 -7.71 10.11 2.12
N ALA A 276 -8.99 9.97 1.79
CA ALA A 276 -10.09 10.62 2.50
C ALA A 276 -11.37 9.80 2.32
N VAL A 277 -12.29 9.91 3.26
CA VAL A 277 -13.60 9.25 3.18
C VAL A 277 -14.40 9.85 2.02
N PRO A 278 -14.77 9.07 0.97
CA PRO A 278 -15.42 9.60 -0.22
C PRO A 278 -16.89 9.99 0.00
N ASP A 279 -17.54 9.37 0.97
CA ASP A 279 -18.91 9.70 1.39
C ASP A 279 -18.85 10.35 2.79
N LYS A 280 -19.11 11.66 2.81
CA LYS A 280 -19.01 12.45 4.04
C LYS A 280 -20.03 12.07 5.13
N ALA A 281 -21.00 11.21 4.82
CA ALA A 281 -21.90 10.65 5.84
C ALA A 281 -21.23 9.53 6.65
N ARG A 282 -20.07 9.04 6.23
CA ARG A 282 -19.30 8.00 6.93
C ARG A 282 -18.13 8.57 7.68
N THR A 283 -17.77 7.86 8.74
CA THR A 283 -16.53 8.08 9.49
C THR A 283 -15.35 7.31 8.87
N PRO A 284 -14.10 7.69 9.18
CA PRO A 284 -12.91 6.90 8.82
C PRO A 284 -12.99 5.46 9.31
N LYS A 285 -13.51 5.24 10.53
CA LYS A 285 -13.70 3.90 11.09
C LYS A 285 -14.65 3.04 10.27
N GLU A 286 -15.77 3.57 9.84
CA GLU A 286 -16.73 2.85 8.98
C GLU A 286 -16.12 2.48 7.63
N SER A 287 -15.30 3.35 7.04
CA SER A 287 -14.53 3.03 5.84
C SER A 287 -13.50 1.92 6.08
N ALA A 288 -12.87 1.90 7.26
CA ALA A 288 -11.95 0.83 7.62
C ALA A 288 -12.67 -0.52 7.83
N VAL A 289 -13.90 -0.50 8.39
CA VAL A 289 -14.76 -1.71 8.48
C VAL A 289 -15.13 -2.23 7.10
N ILE A 290 -15.47 -1.36 6.14
CA ILE A 290 -15.75 -1.76 4.76
C ILE A 290 -14.54 -2.47 4.14
N ALA A 291 -13.34 -1.89 4.31
CA ALA A 291 -12.12 -2.48 3.79
C ALA A 291 -11.82 -3.86 4.42
N ARG A 292 -11.98 -3.99 5.74
CA ARG A 292 -11.85 -5.27 6.43
C ARG A 292 -12.84 -6.30 5.88
N THR A 293 -14.12 -5.95 5.81
CA THR A 293 -15.17 -6.85 5.30
C THR A 293 -14.85 -7.33 3.88
N TYR A 294 -14.34 -6.45 3.03
CA TYR A 294 -13.93 -6.83 1.68
C TYR A 294 -12.77 -7.84 1.68
N LEU A 295 -11.74 -7.63 2.51
CA LEU A 295 -10.63 -8.58 2.66
C LEU A 295 -11.11 -9.94 3.20
N GLU A 296 -12.01 -9.94 4.17
CA GLU A 296 -12.63 -11.18 4.70
C GLU A 296 -13.43 -11.92 3.62
N GLN A 297 -14.17 -11.23 2.75
CA GLN A 297 -14.86 -11.82 1.60
C GLN A 297 -13.89 -12.43 0.58
N LEU A 298 -12.65 -11.95 0.50
CA LEU A 298 -11.58 -12.56 -0.29
C LEU A 298 -10.91 -13.76 0.41
N GLY A 299 -11.31 -14.08 1.64
CA GLY A 299 -10.81 -15.23 2.41
C GLY A 299 -9.62 -14.89 3.33
N PHE A 300 -9.28 -13.63 3.54
CA PHE A 300 -8.20 -13.23 4.43
C PHE A 300 -8.68 -13.09 5.88
N THR A 301 -7.77 -13.33 6.82
CA THR A 301 -7.94 -12.96 8.23
C THR A 301 -7.23 -11.62 8.47
N VAL A 302 -7.97 -10.64 8.99
CA VAL A 302 -7.48 -9.28 9.25
C VAL A 302 -7.29 -9.04 10.74
#